data_3a3cd59505841228ba62cecf8bebd61f
#
_entry.id   3a3cd59505841228ba62cecf8bebd61f
#
_cell.length_a   1.000
_cell.length_b   1.000
_cell.length_c   1.000
_cell.angle_alpha   90.00
_cell.angle_beta   90.00
_cell.angle_gamma   90.00
#
_symmetry.space_group_name_H-M   'P 1'
#
loop_
_entity.id
_entity.type
_entity.pdbx_description
1 polymer ?
#
loop_
_entity_poly.entity_id
_entity_poly.type
_entity_poly.pdbx_seq_one_letter_code
_entity_poly.pdbx_strand_id
1 'polypeptide(L)'
;MRSFALKLALVFFTTLLIAMSAINARATYGAKISVDEPQYLLTALSLAEDFDLDISDELDEQRYLPFHELRLNQQTIDLNDSGQRISPHDPLLPLFLALPMGLGGWLASKIALAVLAAVTAVVTLWVAVKRFNVSANIATAVVAVLFASPPMTSYATQIYPEMPAALALITSIAIITGNTTRKAVFALILALTALPWLSVKYVPVTAALAVFFLYKNWNSERKETYFFSVVMGISAIAYLIIHKRIYGGWTVYASGDHFVNGEFEVVGRNPNLAARTRRLSGLLLDQQFGLIPWTPAFFALIPAFAFTLKERFKETFLLVLCAVVGWSVATWVALTMHGWWWPGRQLVVILPTAIIAMAILAEKFRAWRWFIYLGGISGVIAWLWLALEATTDRRTLVVDFYETSYPIYQALADVLPDFTDFEQSALLSNVIWLTGIAVATILTITRKTKVQKGLPLVRYETRTQTLKIQGTKSKLKISKQVFEEH
;
A
#
# COMPACT_ATOMS: atom_id res chain seq x y z
N MET A 1 -1.82 9.01 27.66
CA MET A 1 -2.67 8.16 26.79
C MET A 1 -3.73 8.95 26.02
N ARG A 2 -4.54 9.83 26.62
CA ARG A 2 -5.59 10.63 25.94
C ARG A 2 -5.08 11.43 24.73
N SER A 3 -3.92 12.09 24.84
CA SER A 3 -3.33 12.89 23.75
C SER A 3 -2.96 12.08 22.51
N PHE A 4 -2.51 10.82 22.64
CA PHE A 4 -2.16 9.99 21.49
C PHE A 4 -3.41 9.39 20.82
N ALA A 5 -4.41 9.00 21.60
CA ALA A 5 -5.70 8.56 21.06
C ALA A 5 -6.37 9.66 20.20
N LEU A 6 -6.29 10.93 20.65
CA LEU A 6 -6.79 12.06 19.87
C LEU A 6 -6.04 12.23 18.52
N LYS A 7 -4.73 11.97 18.50
CA LYS A 7 -3.94 12.00 17.25
C LYS A 7 -4.32 10.88 16.28
N LEU A 8 -4.58 9.67 16.78
CA LEU A 8 -5.09 8.56 15.98
C LEU A 8 -6.46 8.91 15.37
N ALA A 9 -7.37 9.46 16.19
CA ALA A 9 -8.68 9.92 15.72
C ALA A 9 -8.56 11.04 14.68
N LEU A 10 -7.67 12.02 14.89
CA LEU A 10 -7.42 13.10 13.93
C LEU A 10 -6.98 12.52 12.56
N VAL A 11 -6.01 11.61 12.54
CA VAL A 11 -5.53 10.99 11.29
C VAL A 11 -6.65 10.17 10.64
N PHE A 12 -7.42 9.41 11.41
CA PHE A 12 -8.54 8.65 10.90
C PHE A 12 -9.56 9.55 10.18
N PHE A 13 -10.07 10.57 10.86
CA PHE A 13 -11.10 11.43 10.29
C PHE A 13 -10.58 12.31 9.17
N THR A 14 -9.33 12.80 9.24
CA THR A 14 -8.72 13.56 8.14
C THR A 14 -8.63 12.71 6.88
N THR A 15 -8.10 11.49 6.98
CA THR A 15 -7.99 10.56 5.84
C THR A 15 -9.38 10.23 5.27
N LEU A 16 -10.34 9.89 6.14
CA LEU A 16 -11.69 9.54 5.73
C LEU A 16 -12.38 10.70 5.01
N LEU A 17 -12.39 11.90 5.59
CA LEU A 17 -13.10 13.07 5.04
C LEU A 17 -12.50 13.52 3.70
N ILE A 18 -11.17 13.53 3.57
CA ILE A 18 -10.52 13.92 2.31
C ILE A 18 -10.77 12.84 1.24
N ALA A 19 -10.70 11.56 1.57
CA ALA A 19 -11.03 10.48 0.64
C ALA A 19 -12.49 10.58 0.14
N MET A 20 -13.42 10.89 1.03
CA MET A 20 -14.84 11.04 0.71
C MET A 20 -15.16 12.24 -0.19
N SER A 21 -14.27 13.22 -0.33
CA SER A 21 -14.53 14.46 -1.10
C SER A 21 -14.82 14.20 -2.59
N ALA A 22 -14.32 13.10 -3.17
CA ALA A 22 -14.52 12.71 -4.57
C ALA A 22 -15.32 11.40 -4.74
N ILE A 23 -16.01 10.94 -3.69
CA ILE A 23 -16.65 9.60 -3.70
C ILE A 23 -17.69 9.43 -4.83
N ASN A 24 -18.39 10.48 -5.18
CA ASN A 24 -19.40 10.51 -6.23
C ASN A 24 -18.87 11.04 -7.57
N ALA A 25 -17.61 11.44 -7.65
CA ALA A 25 -17.02 11.93 -8.89
C ALA A 25 -16.97 10.82 -9.96
N ARG A 26 -17.06 11.22 -11.22
CA ARG A 26 -16.92 10.29 -12.34
C ARG A 26 -15.48 9.86 -12.49
N ALA A 27 -15.26 8.56 -12.61
CA ALA A 27 -13.95 8.00 -12.97
C ALA A 27 -13.67 8.24 -14.46
N THR A 28 -14.69 7.99 -15.31
CA THR A 28 -14.64 8.22 -16.76
C THR A 28 -15.92 8.92 -17.22
N TYR A 29 -15.95 9.37 -18.48
CA TYR A 29 -17.17 9.88 -19.11
C TYR A 29 -18.18 8.74 -19.25
N GLY A 30 -19.25 8.76 -18.45
CA GLY A 30 -20.29 7.72 -18.43
C GLY A 30 -20.09 6.63 -17.37
N ALA A 31 -19.10 6.77 -16.44
CA ALA A 31 -18.98 5.81 -15.35
C ALA A 31 -18.45 6.44 -14.06
N LYS A 32 -18.94 5.94 -12.93
CA LYS A 32 -18.47 6.29 -11.56
C LYS A 32 -17.23 5.52 -11.14
N ILE A 33 -16.93 4.44 -11.84
CA ILE A 33 -15.79 3.54 -11.65
C ILE A 33 -15.23 3.12 -13.02
N SER A 34 -14.02 2.57 -13.08
CA SER A 34 -13.31 2.32 -14.34
C SER A 34 -12.60 0.97 -14.39
N VAL A 35 -12.29 0.55 -15.60
CA VAL A 35 -11.43 -0.60 -15.96
C VAL A 35 -11.82 -1.89 -15.23
N ASP A 36 -11.07 -2.29 -14.20
CA ASP A 36 -11.28 -3.55 -13.47
C ASP A 36 -12.34 -3.41 -12.36
N GLU A 37 -12.62 -2.18 -11.90
CA GLU A 37 -13.50 -1.93 -10.75
C GLU A 37 -14.91 -2.51 -10.92
N PRO A 38 -15.58 -2.41 -12.10
CA PRO A 38 -16.86 -3.05 -12.32
C PRO A 38 -16.85 -4.56 -12.09
N GLN A 39 -15.76 -5.24 -12.49
CA GLN A 39 -15.63 -6.69 -12.34
C GLN A 39 -15.56 -7.10 -10.86
N TYR A 40 -14.81 -6.35 -10.06
CA TYR A 40 -14.78 -6.56 -8.61
C TYR A 40 -16.15 -6.37 -7.95
N LEU A 41 -16.93 -5.36 -8.39
CA LEU A 41 -18.24 -5.09 -7.81
C LEU A 41 -19.29 -6.12 -8.24
N LEU A 42 -19.28 -6.57 -9.50
CA LEU A 42 -20.19 -7.63 -9.95
C LEU A 42 -19.90 -8.94 -9.21
N THR A 43 -18.62 -9.33 -9.08
CA THR A 43 -18.25 -10.49 -8.28
C THR A 43 -18.63 -10.33 -6.80
N ALA A 44 -18.55 -9.11 -6.26
CA ALA A 44 -18.98 -8.86 -4.88
C ALA A 44 -20.50 -8.94 -4.74
N LEU A 45 -21.26 -8.58 -5.77
CA LEU A 45 -22.72 -8.69 -5.83
C LEU A 45 -23.15 -10.16 -5.88
N SER A 46 -22.59 -10.95 -6.82
CA SER A 46 -22.81 -12.39 -6.93
C SER A 46 -22.50 -13.12 -5.60
N LEU A 47 -21.37 -12.81 -4.97
CA LEU A 47 -21.05 -13.33 -3.64
C LEU A 47 -22.07 -12.94 -2.54
N ALA A 48 -22.71 -11.78 -2.66
CA ALA A 48 -23.69 -11.30 -1.69
C ALA A 48 -25.09 -11.90 -1.89
N GLU A 49 -25.48 -12.14 -3.13
CA GLU A 49 -26.83 -12.62 -3.52
C GLU A 49 -26.85 -14.13 -3.70
N ASP A 50 -25.86 -14.72 -4.42
CA ASP A 50 -25.86 -16.11 -4.87
C ASP A 50 -24.79 -16.98 -4.21
N PHE A 51 -23.83 -16.37 -3.47
CA PHE A 51 -22.71 -17.05 -2.81
C PHE A 51 -21.74 -17.76 -3.75
N ASP A 52 -21.62 -17.28 -5.01
CA ASP A 52 -20.66 -17.81 -5.98
C ASP A 52 -19.81 -16.74 -6.65
N LEU A 53 -19.02 -17.11 -7.67
CA LEU A 53 -18.14 -16.20 -8.40
C LEU A 53 -18.58 -16.03 -9.87
N ASP A 54 -19.65 -16.64 -10.27
CA ASP A 54 -20.24 -16.53 -11.61
C ASP A 54 -20.99 -15.19 -11.69
N ILE A 55 -20.60 -14.35 -12.64
CA ILE A 55 -21.23 -13.04 -12.87
C ILE A 55 -22.05 -13.01 -14.14
N SER A 56 -22.53 -14.15 -14.60
CA SER A 56 -23.22 -14.27 -15.87
C SER A 56 -24.57 -13.54 -15.86
N ASP A 57 -25.35 -13.73 -14.82
CA ASP A 57 -26.64 -13.07 -14.62
C ASP A 57 -26.49 -11.59 -14.32
N GLU A 58 -25.50 -11.15 -13.50
CA GLU A 58 -25.25 -9.73 -13.28
C GLU A 58 -24.89 -9.00 -14.58
N LEU A 59 -24.18 -9.67 -15.49
CA LEU A 59 -23.85 -9.11 -16.79
C LEU A 59 -25.08 -9.08 -17.72
N ASP A 60 -25.86 -10.16 -17.76
CA ASP A 60 -27.01 -10.29 -18.62
C ASP A 60 -28.17 -9.36 -18.19
N GLU A 61 -28.37 -9.18 -16.89
CA GLU A 61 -29.30 -8.24 -16.29
C GLU A 61 -28.78 -6.80 -16.22
N GLN A 62 -27.53 -6.56 -16.66
CA GLN A 62 -26.88 -5.25 -16.68
C GLN A 62 -26.83 -4.59 -15.29
N ARG A 63 -26.58 -5.38 -14.24
CA ARG A 63 -26.52 -4.92 -12.83
C ARG A 63 -25.41 -3.89 -12.59
N TYR A 64 -24.54 -3.65 -13.57
CA TYR A 64 -23.52 -2.61 -13.56
C TYR A 64 -24.03 -1.18 -13.87
N LEU A 65 -25.22 -1.01 -14.44
CA LEU A 65 -25.74 0.30 -14.87
C LEU A 65 -25.75 1.38 -13.77
N PRO A 66 -25.98 1.07 -12.47
CA PRO A 66 -25.94 2.08 -11.41
C PRO A 66 -24.57 2.77 -11.23
N PHE A 67 -23.48 2.15 -11.70
CA PHE A 67 -22.12 2.66 -11.55
C PHE A 67 -21.33 2.74 -12.86
N HIS A 68 -21.86 2.15 -13.95
CA HIS A 68 -21.25 2.17 -15.27
C HIS A 68 -22.36 2.29 -16.32
N GLU A 69 -22.61 3.52 -16.80
CA GLU A 69 -23.75 3.86 -17.66
C GLU A 69 -23.60 3.36 -19.12
N LEU A 70 -22.36 3.04 -19.52
CA LEU A 70 -22.05 2.54 -20.86
C LEU A 70 -21.99 1.01 -20.85
N ARG A 71 -22.04 0.42 -22.06
CA ARG A 71 -21.83 -1.03 -22.20
C ARG A 71 -20.48 -1.41 -21.59
N LEU A 72 -20.50 -2.35 -20.66
CA LEU A 72 -19.31 -2.84 -20.01
C LEU A 72 -18.51 -3.77 -20.95
N ASN A 73 -17.21 -3.51 -21.09
CA ASN A 73 -16.30 -4.48 -21.70
C ASN A 73 -16.09 -5.64 -20.72
N GLN A 74 -16.49 -6.84 -21.14
CA GLN A 74 -16.37 -8.02 -20.30
C GLN A 74 -14.91 -8.43 -20.17
N GLN A 75 -14.47 -8.65 -18.93
CA GLN A 75 -13.19 -9.25 -18.57
C GLN A 75 -13.50 -10.54 -17.83
N THR A 76 -13.94 -11.57 -18.55
CA THR A 76 -14.37 -12.83 -17.94
C THR A 76 -13.69 -14.02 -18.60
N ILE A 77 -13.57 -15.09 -17.84
CA ILE A 77 -13.06 -16.38 -18.28
C ILE A 77 -14.26 -17.33 -18.32
N ASP A 78 -14.47 -18.00 -19.44
CA ASP A 78 -15.36 -19.15 -19.51
C ASP A 78 -14.51 -20.41 -19.27
N LEU A 79 -14.73 -21.03 -18.12
CA LEU A 79 -14.05 -22.26 -17.75
C LEU A 79 -14.90 -23.47 -18.22
N ASN A 80 -14.33 -24.30 -19.09
CA ASN A 80 -14.90 -25.59 -19.51
C ASN A 80 -16.14 -25.49 -20.39
N ASP A 81 -16.32 -24.43 -21.15
CA ASP A 81 -17.51 -24.19 -22.03
C ASP A 81 -18.84 -24.33 -21.27
N SER A 82 -18.83 -24.02 -19.97
CA SER A 82 -20.01 -24.14 -19.11
C SER A 82 -20.98 -22.96 -19.27
N GLY A 83 -20.54 -21.89 -19.92
CA GLY A 83 -21.25 -20.61 -20.00
C GLY A 83 -21.11 -19.74 -18.74
N GLN A 84 -20.38 -20.19 -17.72
CA GLN A 84 -20.07 -19.41 -16.53
C GLN A 84 -19.05 -18.32 -16.83
N ARG A 85 -19.30 -17.12 -16.37
CA ARG A 85 -18.39 -15.97 -16.56
C ARG A 85 -17.76 -15.57 -15.26
N ILE A 86 -16.50 -15.97 -15.05
CA ILE A 86 -15.74 -15.67 -13.84
C ILE A 86 -14.77 -14.53 -14.13
N SER A 87 -14.76 -13.51 -13.25
CA SER A 87 -13.81 -12.40 -13.33
C SER A 87 -12.37 -12.88 -13.11
N PRO A 88 -11.39 -12.43 -13.94
CA PRO A 88 -9.97 -12.85 -13.83
C PRO A 88 -9.23 -12.10 -12.72
N HIS A 89 -9.85 -11.92 -11.57
CA HIS A 89 -9.28 -11.22 -10.42
C HIS A 89 -9.29 -12.11 -9.18
N ASP A 90 -8.27 -11.92 -8.32
CA ASP A 90 -8.19 -12.66 -7.06
C ASP A 90 -9.41 -12.33 -6.17
N PRO A 91 -10.02 -13.34 -5.48
CA PRO A 91 -11.39 -13.22 -4.95
C PRO A 91 -11.50 -12.52 -3.59
N LEU A 92 -10.37 -12.20 -2.90
CA LEU A 92 -10.45 -11.67 -1.53
C LEU A 92 -11.02 -10.24 -1.46
N LEU A 93 -10.74 -9.39 -2.48
CA LEU A 93 -11.34 -8.06 -2.51
C LEU A 93 -12.86 -8.13 -2.72
N PRO A 94 -13.41 -8.84 -3.73
CA PRO A 94 -14.85 -9.07 -3.85
C PRO A 94 -15.48 -9.65 -2.59
N LEU A 95 -14.85 -10.64 -1.98
CA LEU A 95 -15.34 -11.25 -0.74
C LEU A 95 -15.44 -10.23 0.41
N PHE A 96 -14.44 -9.34 0.55
CA PHE A 96 -14.50 -8.27 1.53
C PHE A 96 -15.62 -7.27 1.22
N LEU A 97 -15.86 -6.99 -0.07
CA LEU A 97 -16.86 -6.03 -0.51
C LEU A 97 -18.28 -6.62 -0.64
N ALA A 98 -18.47 -7.94 -0.54
CA ALA A 98 -19.76 -8.59 -0.69
C ALA A 98 -20.79 -8.01 0.30
N LEU A 99 -20.45 -7.92 1.59
CA LEU A 99 -21.35 -7.35 2.59
C LEU A 99 -21.71 -5.87 2.30
N PRO A 100 -20.78 -4.93 2.14
CA PRO A 100 -21.14 -3.56 1.81
C PRO A 100 -21.85 -3.44 0.45
N MET A 101 -21.51 -4.25 -0.55
CA MET A 101 -22.19 -4.26 -1.85
C MET A 101 -23.66 -4.69 -1.73
N GLY A 102 -23.93 -5.77 -1.00
CA GLY A 102 -25.30 -6.25 -0.76
C GLY A 102 -26.15 -5.29 0.10
N LEU A 103 -25.53 -4.53 1.02
CA LEU A 103 -26.25 -3.60 1.90
C LEU A 103 -26.51 -2.21 1.31
N GLY A 104 -25.61 -1.70 0.46
CA GLY A 104 -25.68 -0.32 -0.01
C GLY A 104 -24.98 -0.07 -1.34
N GLY A 105 -24.75 -1.13 -2.11
CA GLY A 105 -24.21 -1.09 -3.47
C GLY A 105 -22.79 -0.54 -3.54
N TRP A 106 -22.44 -0.06 -4.72
CA TRP A 106 -21.11 0.46 -5.04
C TRP A 106 -20.66 1.61 -4.13
N LEU A 107 -21.58 2.45 -3.67
CA LEU A 107 -21.24 3.56 -2.77
C LEU A 107 -20.82 3.06 -1.39
N ALA A 108 -21.53 2.09 -0.83
CA ALA A 108 -21.16 1.47 0.44
C ALA A 108 -19.81 0.73 0.33
N SER A 109 -19.51 0.13 -0.82
CA SER A 109 -18.21 -0.49 -1.12
C SER A 109 -17.08 0.54 -1.13
N LYS A 110 -17.25 1.71 -1.74
CA LYS A 110 -16.29 2.82 -1.68
C LYS A 110 -16.11 3.35 -0.26
N ILE A 111 -17.19 3.49 0.52
CA ILE A 111 -17.12 3.91 1.92
C ILE A 111 -16.32 2.90 2.76
N ALA A 112 -16.56 1.60 2.57
CA ALA A 112 -15.81 0.55 3.26
C ALA A 112 -14.30 0.64 2.98
N LEU A 113 -13.91 0.91 1.72
CA LEU A 113 -12.50 1.13 1.36
C LEU A 113 -11.94 2.43 1.96
N ALA A 114 -12.72 3.51 2.01
CA ALA A 114 -12.29 4.76 2.65
C ALA A 114 -12.05 4.59 4.15
N VAL A 115 -12.91 3.81 4.84
CA VAL A 115 -12.71 3.45 6.25
C VAL A 115 -11.45 2.59 6.41
N LEU A 116 -11.23 1.63 5.52
CA LEU A 116 -10.03 0.79 5.53
C LEU A 116 -8.76 1.61 5.31
N ALA A 117 -8.79 2.61 4.41
CA ALA A 117 -7.68 3.55 4.22
C ALA A 117 -7.40 4.37 5.48
N ALA A 118 -8.44 4.87 6.16
CA ALA A 118 -8.30 5.58 7.42
C ALA A 118 -7.71 4.67 8.53
N VAL A 119 -8.10 3.40 8.60
CA VAL A 119 -7.48 2.40 9.49
C VAL A 119 -6.00 2.19 9.12
N THR A 120 -5.67 2.10 7.83
CA THR A 120 -4.28 1.96 7.36
C THR A 120 -3.42 3.14 7.80
N ALA A 121 -3.94 4.36 7.71
CA ALA A 121 -3.27 5.57 8.20
C ALA A 121 -3.04 5.52 9.72
N VAL A 122 -4.04 5.10 10.49
CA VAL A 122 -3.94 4.92 11.95
C VAL A 122 -2.88 3.89 12.33
N VAL A 123 -2.88 2.73 11.67
CA VAL A 123 -1.86 1.69 11.91
C VAL A 123 -0.47 2.20 11.53
N THR A 124 -0.33 2.92 10.41
CA THR A 124 0.93 3.54 9.99
C THR A 124 1.46 4.53 11.03
N LEU A 125 0.59 5.42 11.54
CA LEU A 125 0.94 6.35 12.63
C LEU A 125 1.36 5.59 13.89
N TRP A 126 0.60 4.57 14.27
CA TRP A 126 0.90 3.77 15.45
C TRP A 126 2.26 3.07 15.31
N VAL A 127 2.55 2.49 14.14
CA VAL A 127 3.83 1.84 13.83
C VAL A 127 4.98 2.85 13.87
N ALA A 128 4.83 4.02 13.25
CA ALA A 128 5.85 5.07 13.26
C ALA A 128 6.23 5.46 14.69
N VAL A 129 5.24 5.66 15.57
CA VAL A 129 5.47 6.09 16.96
C VAL A 129 5.92 4.95 17.85
N LYS A 130 5.28 3.77 17.79
CA LYS A 130 5.48 2.68 18.75
C LYS A 130 6.56 1.69 18.35
N ARG A 131 6.91 1.58 17.08
CA ARG A 131 7.94 0.66 16.56
C ARG A 131 9.22 1.38 16.15
N PHE A 132 9.07 2.58 15.56
CA PHE A 132 10.21 3.34 15.06
C PHE A 132 10.56 4.58 15.90
N ASN A 133 9.88 4.79 17.04
CA ASN A 133 10.16 5.85 18.00
C ASN A 133 10.16 7.27 17.39
N VAL A 134 9.32 7.53 16.38
CA VAL A 134 9.10 8.87 15.84
C VAL A 134 8.22 9.65 16.81
N SER A 135 8.54 10.93 17.04
CA SER A 135 7.70 11.77 17.90
C SER A 135 6.26 11.85 17.39
N ALA A 136 5.29 11.68 18.29
CA ALA A 136 3.88 11.58 17.91
C ALA A 136 3.37 12.79 17.11
N ASN A 137 3.87 14.01 17.40
CA ASN A 137 3.45 15.22 16.68
C ASN A 137 3.93 15.21 15.22
N ILE A 138 5.19 14.86 14.97
CA ILE A 138 5.76 14.81 13.62
C ILE A 138 5.13 13.66 12.83
N ALA A 139 5.05 12.48 13.43
CA ALA A 139 4.42 11.33 12.79
C ALA A 139 2.96 11.62 12.41
N THR A 140 2.18 12.26 13.31
CA THR A 140 0.79 12.65 13.02
C THR A 140 0.70 13.59 11.81
N ALA A 141 1.52 14.64 11.77
CA ALA A 141 1.49 15.60 10.67
C ALA A 141 1.89 14.95 9.33
N VAL A 142 2.99 14.17 9.30
CA VAL A 142 3.46 13.48 8.07
C VAL A 142 2.42 12.47 7.59
N VAL A 143 1.89 11.61 8.48
CA VAL A 143 0.90 10.61 8.12
C VAL A 143 -0.40 11.25 7.65
N ALA A 144 -0.89 12.29 8.36
CA ALA A 144 -2.13 12.96 7.99
C ALA A 144 -2.04 13.58 6.58
N VAL A 145 -0.98 14.35 6.29
CA VAL A 145 -0.88 15.02 4.98
C VAL A 145 -0.65 14.04 3.85
N LEU A 146 0.14 12.96 4.06
CA LEU A 146 0.46 12.01 2.99
C LEU A 146 -0.65 10.99 2.73
N PHE A 147 -1.44 10.61 3.75
CA PHE A 147 -2.64 9.80 3.51
C PHE A 147 -3.81 10.62 2.95
N ALA A 148 -3.82 11.92 3.18
CA ALA A 148 -4.78 12.83 2.57
C ALA A 148 -4.35 13.30 1.15
N SER A 149 -3.18 12.91 0.67
CA SER A 149 -2.63 13.24 -0.65
C SER A 149 -2.68 12.04 -1.60
N PRO A 150 -2.72 12.25 -2.94
CA PRO A 150 -2.49 11.18 -3.90
C PRO A 150 -1.11 10.51 -3.72
N PRO A 151 -1.00 9.19 -3.99
CA PRO A 151 -2.07 8.28 -4.41
C PRO A 151 -2.84 7.67 -3.23
N MET A 152 -2.47 7.92 -1.97
CA MET A 152 -3.13 7.28 -0.82
C MET A 152 -4.62 7.64 -0.76
N THR A 153 -4.96 8.90 -0.97
CA THR A 153 -6.36 9.34 -0.91
C THR A 153 -7.17 8.89 -2.14
N SER A 154 -6.58 8.84 -3.33
CA SER A 154 -7.27 8.37 -4.54
C SER A 154 -7.61 6.89 -4.45
N TYR A 155 -6.67 6.05 -3.99
CA TYR A 155 -6.91 4.62 -3.78
C TYR A 155 -7.70 4.29 -2.51
N ALA A 156 -8.07 5.29 -1.72
CA ALA A 156 -8.99 5.11 -0.61
C ALA A 156 -10.44 4.85 -1.06
N THR A 157 -10.81 5.22 -2.29
CA THR A 157 -12.18 5.05 -2.82
C THR A 157 -12.24 4.34 -4.16
N GLN A 158 -11.11 4.01 -4.79
CA GLN A 158 -11.08 3.16 -5.97
C GLN A 158 -11.18 1.68 -5.56
N ILE A 159 -11.97 0.92 -6.30
CA ILE A 159 -12.26 -0.50 -6.00
C ILE A 159 -11.10 -1.37 -6.49
N TYR A 160 -10.00 -1.29 -5.76
CA TYR A 160 -8.76 -2.01 -6.08
C TYR A 160 -8.14 -2.66 -4.83
N PRO A 161 -7.35 -3.74 -4.99
CA PRO A 161 -6.76 -4.46 -3.85
C PRO A 161 -5.60 -3.72 -3.18
N GLU A 162 -5.14 -2.59 -3.71
CA GLU A 162 -3.95 -1.87 -3.27
C GLU A 162 -4.06 -1.39 -1.81
N MET A 163 -5.19 -0.81 -1.42
CA MET A 163 -5.35 -0.30 -0.06
C MET A 163 -5.53 -1.42 0.98
N PRO A 164 -6.33 -2.47 0.76
CA PRO A 164 -6.33 -3.66 1.60
C PRO A 164 -4.94 -4.31 1.75
N ALA A 165 -4.18 -4.38 0.66
CA ALA A 165 -2.81 -4.91 0.70
C ALA A 165 -1.86 -4.01 1.51
N ALA A 166 -2.00 -2.67 1.42
CA ALA A 166 -1.25 -1.74 2.26
C ALA A 166 -1.52 -1.94 3.75
N LEU A 167 -2.79 -2.19 4.13
CA LEU A 167 -3.16 -2.52 5.51
C LEU A 167 -2.53 -3.84 5.95
N ALA A 168 -2.61 -4.89 5.13
CA ALA A 168 -2.01 -6.19 5.43
C ALA A 168 -0.48 -6.08 5.59
N LEU A 169 0.19 -5.33 4.72
CA LEU A 169 1.63 -5.09 4.79
C LEU A 169 2.03 -4.34 6.06
N ILE A 170 1.40 -3.20 6.37
CA ILE A 170 1.80 -2.41 7.54
C ILE A 170 1.44 -3.13 8.85
N THR A 171 0.37 -3.93 8.87
CA THR A 171 0.03 -4.80 10.00
C THR A 171 1.09 -5.88 10.19
N SER A 172 1.56 -6.50 9.11
CA SER A 172 2.65 -7.47 9.16
C SER A 172 3.92 -6.87 9.73
N ILE A 173 4.30 -5.65 9.31
CA ILE A 173 5.44 -4.91 9.86
C ILE A 173 5.25 -4.62 11.36
N ALA A 174 4.05 -4.19 11.76
CA ALA A 174 3.70 -3.95 13.17
C ALA A 174 3.93 -5.19 14.05
N ILE A 175 3.55 -6.36 13.53
CA ILE A 175 3.69 -7.65 14.22
C ILE A 175 5.14 -8.10 14.23
N ILE A 176 5.81 -8.11 13.08
CA ILE A 176 7.21 -8.57 12.95
C ILE A 176 8.17 -7.73 13.82
N THR A 177 7.90 -6.44 13.95
CA THR A 177 8.69 -5.53 14.79
C THR A 177 8.33 -5.58 16.29
N GLY A 178 7.30 -6.34 16.65
CA GLY A 178 6.85 -6.54 18.03
C GLY A 178 7.38 -7.81 18.69
N ASN A 179 6.71 -8.20 19.78
CA ASN A 179 6.99 -9.44 20.48
C ASN A 179 6.34 -10.62 19.75
N THR A 180 7.10 -11.69 19.61
CA THR A 180 6.63 -12.94 18.96
C THR A 180 5.83 -13.75 19.97
N THR A 181 4.51 -13.68 19.84
CA THR A 181 3.56 -14.53 20.62
C THR A 181 2.74 -15.36 19.65
N ARG A 182 2.14 -16.46 20.12
CA ARG A 182 1.27 -17.32 19.29
C ARG A 182 0.16 -16.55 18.59
N LYS A 183 -0.50 -15.63 19.31
CA LYS A 183 -1.56 -14.76 18.75
C LYS A 183 -1.00 -13.82 17.67
N ALA A 184 0.17 -13.22 17.92
CA ALA A 184 0.83 -12.36 16.95
C ALA A 184 1.22 -13.13 15.67
N VAL A 185 1.75 -14.35 15.82
CA VAL A 185 2.10 -15.21 14.67
C VAL A 185 0.86 -15.61 13.88
N PHE A 186 -0.24 -15.96 14.55
CA PHE A 186 -1.51 -16.25 13.85
C PHE A 186 -2.03 -15.02 13.08
N ALA A 187 -2.01 -13.84 13.68
CA ALA A 187 -2.38 -12.59 13.01
C ALA A 187 -1.45 -12.26 11.82
N LEU A 188 -0.15 -12.56 11.95
CA LEU A 188 0.81 -12.40 10.86
C LEU A 188 0.49 -13.35 9.70
N ILE A 189 0.19 -14.61 9.98
CA ILE A 189 -0.20 -15.60 8.96
C ILE A 189 -1.44 -15.10 8.19
N LEU A 190 -2.47 -14.62 8.89
CA LEU A 190 -3.67 -14.07 8.25
C LEU A 190 -3.32 -12.87 7.33
N ALA A 191 -2.52 -11.92 7.82
CA ALA A 191 -2.12 -10.76 7.04
C ALA A 191 -1.28 -11.13 5.81
N LEU A 192 -0.33 -12.07 5.97
CA LEU A 192 0.51 -12.53 4.86
C LEU A 192 -0.25 -13.40 3.85
N THR A 193 -1.18 -14.22 4.31
CA THR A 193 -2.06 -15.01 3.42
C THR A 193 -2.99 -14.08 2.62
N ALA A 194 -3.50 -13.02 3.23
CA ALA A 194 -4.38 -12.08 2.54
C ALA A 194 -3.70 -11.41 1.31
N LEU A 195 -2.39 -11.16 1.35
CA LEU A 195 -1.68 -10.48 0.25
C LEU A 195 -1.82 -11.21 -1.10
N PRO A 196 -1.44 -12.48 -1.28
CA PRO A 196 -1.61 -13.18 -2.55
C PRO A 196 -3.08 -13.37 -2.94
N TRP A 197 -4.01 -13.51 -1.97
CA TRP A 197 -5.45 -13.60 -2.25
C TRP A 197 -6.08 -12.24 -2.66
N LEU A 198 -5.43 -11.12 -2.37
CA LEU A 198 -5.79 -9.80 -2.90
C LEU A 198 -5.25 -9.60 -4.31
N SER A 199 -4.01 -10.02 -4.56
CA SER A 199 -3.43 -10.11 -5.90
C SER A 199 -2.13 -10.90 -5.88
N VAL A 200 -1.95 -11.80 -6.85
CA VAL A 200 -0.73 -12.60 -7.01
C VAL A 200 0.54 -11.74 -7.12
N LYS A 201 0.44 -10.50 -7.59
CA LYS A 201 1.58 -9.55 -7.66
C LYS A 201 2.19 -9.23 -6.29
N TYR A 202 1.50 -9.50 -5.18
CA TYR A 202 2.01 -9.28 -3.81
C TYR A 202 2.78 -10.48 -3.24
N VAL A 203 2.85 -11.61 -3.95
CA VAL A 203 3.63 -12.80 -3.54
C VAL A 203 5.09 -12.45 -3.21
N PRO A 204 5.83 -11.65 -4.01
CA PRO A 204 7.21 -11.28 -3.67
C PRO A 204 7.34 -10.50 -2.35
N VAL A 205 6.41 -9.60 -2.07
CA VAL A 205 6.39 -8.84 -0.81
C VAL A 205 6.03 -9.76 0.36
N THR A 206 5.08 -10.68 0.18
CA THR A 206 4.74 -11.71 1.16
C THR A 206 5.95 -12.58 1.49
N ALA A 207 6.67 -13.03 0.47
CA ALA A 207 7.88 -13.84 0.63
C ALA A 207 8.97 -13.09 1.39
N ALA A 208 9.21 -11.81 1.06
CA ALA A 208 10.19 -10.98 1.75
C ALA A 208 9.87 -10.83 3.25
N LEU A 209 8.61 -10.57 3.59
CA LEU A 209 8.15 -10.47 4.99
C LEU A 209 8.27 -11.81 5.72
N ALA A 210 7.87 -12.91 5.07
CA ALA A 210 7.95 -14.25 5.64
C ALA A 210 9.41 -14.67 5.90
N VAL A 211 10.30 -14.48 4.92
CA VAL A 211 11.73 -14.78 5.05
C VAL A 211 12.36 -13.93 6.16
N PHE A 212 12.02 -12.64 6.24
CA PHE A 212 12.52 -11.78 7.31
C PHE A 212 12.03 -12.23 8.69
N PHE A 213 10.76 -12.63 8.82
CA PHE A 213 10.22 -13.18 10.07
C PHE A 213 10.95 -14.46 10.48
N LEU A 214 11.17 -15.38 9.55
CA LEU A 214 11.92 -16.61 9.77
C LEU A 214 13.36 -16.33 10.21
N TYR A 215 14.06 -15.47 9.48
CA TYR A 215 15.43 -15.07 9.82
C TYR A 215 15.52 -14.49 11.24
N LYS A 216 14.61 -13.56 11.59
CA LYS A 216 14.61 -12.92 12.90
C LYS A 216 14.38 -13.91 14.05
N ASN A 217 13.50 -14.89 13.87
CA ASN A 217 13.01 -15.75 14.97
C ASN A 217 13.56 -17.16 14.97
N TRP A 218 14.38 -17.56 13.98
CA TRP A 218 14.85 -18.92 13.78
C TRP A 218 15.50 -19.55 15.01
N ASN A 219 16.33 -18.79 15.73
CA ASN A 219 17.05 -19.27 16.90
C ASN A 219 16.36 -18.96 18.23
N SER A 220 15.51 -17.92 18.28
CA SER A 220 14.89 -17.43 19.53
C SER A 220 13.53 -18.04 19.81
N GLU A 221 12.70 -18.25 18.77
CA GLU A 221 11.30 -18.64 18.92
C GLU A 221 10.97 -19.86 18.01
N ARG A 222 11.68 -20.95 18.17
CA ARG A 222 11.61 -22.14 17.29
C ARG A 222 10.21 -22.71 17.14
N LYS A 223 9.42 -22.79 18.21
CA LYS A 223 8.06 -23.36 18.15
C LYS A 223 7.15 -22.49 17.29
N GLU A 224 7.22 -21.18 17.46
CA GLU A 224 6.40 -20.24 16.71
C GLU A 224 6.86 -20.16 15.24
N THR A 225 8.16 -20.22 15.00
CA THR A 225 8.76 -20.29 13.66
C THR A 225 8.32 -21.53 12.91
N TYR A 226 8.35 -22.71 13.55
CA TYR A 226 7.88 -23.96 12.96
C TYR A 226 6.38 -23.91 12.65
N PHE A 227 5.57 -23.45 13.61
CA PHE A 227 4.13 -23.27 13.37
C PHE A 227 3.84 -22.34 12.20
N PHE A 228 4.53 -21.19 12.15
CA PHE A 228 4.43 -20.26 11.03
C PHE A 228 4.76 -20.93 9.70
N SER A 229 5.89 -21.65 9.61
CA SER A 229 6.34 -22.31 8.38
C SER A 229 5.32 -23.34 7.88
N VAL A 230 4.80 -24.18 8.77
CA VAL A 230 3.83 -25.22 8.41
C VAL A 230 2.52 -24.58 7.91
N VAL A 231 1.97 -23.61 8.63
CA VAL A 231 0.67 -23.01 8.25
C VAL A 231 0.82 -22.17 6.97
N MET A 232 1.90 -21.41 6.80
CA MET A 232 2.17 -20.70 5.56
C MET A 232 2.36 -21.63 4.36
N GLY A 233 3.04 -22.77 4.56
CA GLY A 233 3.17 -23.81 3.52
C GLY A 233 1.81 -24.39 3.11
N ILE A 234 0.95 -24.72 4.07
CA ILE A 234 -0.42 -25.19 3.82
C ILE A 234 -1.23 -24.11 3.08
N SER A 235 -1.14 -22.84 3.53
CA SER A 235 -1.83 -21.72 2.87
C SER A 235 -1.39 -21.52 1.43
N ALA A 236 -0.09 -21.68 1.12
CA ALA A 236 0.44 -21.57 -0.24
C ALA A 236 -0.07 -22.72 -1.13
N ILE A 237 -0.09 -23.95 -0.62
CA ILE A 237 -0.63 -25.10 -1.34
C ILE A 237 -2.13 -24.93 -1.59
N ALA A 238 -2.89 -24.48 -0.57
CA ALA A 238 -4.31 -24.21 -0.70
C ALA A 238 -4.59 -23.13 -1.75
N TYR A 239 -3.80 -22.04 -1.77
CA TYR A 239 -3.88 -21.01 -2.81
C TYR A 239 -3.76 -21.62 -4.21
N LEU A 240 -2.72 -22.39 -4.48
CA LEU A 240 -2.48 -22.98 -5.79
C LEU A 240 -3.60 -23.95 -6.20
N ILE A 241 -4.05 -24.82 -5.29
CA ILE A 241 -5.10 -25.80 -5.58
C ILE A 241 -6.43 -25.10 -5.88
N ILE A 242 -6.81 -24.11 -5.07
CA ILE A 242 -8.07 -23.40 -5.22
C ILE A 242 -8.06 -22.56 -6.51
N HIS A 243 -6.95 -21.83 -6.80
CA HIS A 243 -6.83 -21.07 -8.04
C HIS A 243 -6.90 -21.97 -9.28
N LYS A 244 -6.26 -23.17 -9.24
CA LYS A 244 -6.36 -24.13 -10.34
C LYS A 244 -7.80 -24.61 -10.57
N ARG A 245 -8.61 -24.71 -9.52
CA ARG A 245 -10.02 -25.08 -9.64
C ARG A 245 -10.91 -23.96 -10.16
N ILE A 246 -10.66 -22.72 -9.70
CA ILE A 246 -11.48 -21.55 -10.06
C ILE A 246 -11.10 -21.03 -11.45
N TYR A 247 -9.79 -20.94 -11.77
CA TYR A 247 -9.28 -20.26 -12.97
C TYR A 247 -8.64 -21.21 -14.00
N GLY A 248 -8.67 -22.51 -13.80
CA GLY A 248 -8.01 -23.47 -14.69
C GLY A 248 -6.48 -23.46 -14.60
N GLY A 249 -5.87 -22.47 -13.93
CA GLY A 249 -4.42 -22.30 -13.79
C GLY A 249 -3.97 -22.00 -12.37
N TRP A 250 -2.65 -21.99 -12.14
CA TRP A 250 -2.07 -21.77 -10.81
C TRP A 250 -2.25 -20.34 -10.25
N THR A 251 -2.59 -19.39 -11.11
CA THR A 251 -2.91 -18.01 -10.79
C THR A 251 -3.99 -17.51 -11.73
N VAL A 252 -4.62 -16.38 -11.43
CA VAL A 252 -5.62 -15.73 -12.29
C VAL A 252 -5.10 -15.40 -13.69
N TYR A 253 -3.79 -15.21 -13.85
CA TYR A 253 -3.17 -14.89 -15.15
C TYR A 253 -2.90 -16.11 -16.03
N ALA A 254 -3.04 -17.32 -15.52
CA ALA A 254 -2.72 -18.54 -16.28
C ALA A 254 -3.80 -18.91 -17.32
N SER A 255 -4.98 -18.35 -17.20
CA SER A 255 -6.08 -18.58 -18.15
C SER A 255 -5.85 -17.93 -19.52
N GLY A 256 -4.91 -17.01 -19.66
CA GLY A 256 -4.36 -16.53 -20.96
C GLY A 256 -5.28 -15.66 -21.82
N ASP A 257 -6.58 -15.92 -21.80
CA ASP A 257 -7.50 -15.43 -22.82
C ASP A 257 -8.08 -14.03 -22.56
N HIS A 258 -8.00 -13.51 -21.34
CA HIS A 258 -8.55 -12.20 -21.01
C HIS A 258 -7.71 -11.00 -21.45
N PHE A 259 -6.55 -11.25 -22.04
CA PHE A 259 -5.67 -10.22 -22.61
C PHE A 259 -5.40 -10.47 -24.09
N VAL A 260 -6.40 -10.83 -24.84
CA VAL A 260 -6.34 -11.24 -26.25
C VAL A 260 -5.64 -10.21 -27.16
N ASN A 261 -5.47 -8.96 -26.73
CA ASN A 261 -4.89 -7.89 -27.55
C ASN A 261 -3.46 -7.47 -27.13
N GLY A 262 -2.65 -8.38 -26.60
CA GLY A 262 -1.21 -8.15 -26.51
C GLY A 262 -0.69 -7.57 -25.19
N GLU A 263 -1.51 -7.27 -24.20
CA GLU A 263 -1.00 -6.87 -22.88
C GLU A 263 -0.24 -8.01 -22.19
N PHE A 264 -0.58 -9.25 -22.46
CA PHE A 264 0.17 -10.43 -22.02
C PHE A 264 1.50 -10.62 -22.75
N GLU A 265 1.63 -10.15 -23.98
CA GLU A 265 2.93 -10.15 -24.68
C GLU A 265 3.96 -9.29 -23.96
N VAL A 266 3.52 -8.28 -23.19
CA VAL A 266 4.39 -7.45 -22.37
C VAL A 266 4.91 -8.20 -21.14
N VAL A 267 4.16 -9.17 -20.59
CA VAL A 267 4.54 -9.98 -19.41
C VAL A 267 4.92 -11.39 -19.81
N GLY A 268 4.42 -11.89 -20.93
CA GLY A 268 4.58 -13.27 -21.40
C GLY A 268 5.96 -13.60 -21.88
N ARG A 269 6.08 -14.13 -23.11
CA ARG A 269 7.33 -14.66 -23.68
C ARG A 269 8.41 -13.62 -23.95
N ASN A 270 8.02 -12.32 -24.08
CA ASN A 270 8.94 -11.17 -24.30
C ASN A 270 8.64 -10.04 -23.30
N PRO A 271 9.13 -10.09 -22.06
CA PRO A 271 8.80 -9.13 -21.01
C PRO A 271 9.38 -7.72 -21.23
N ASN A 272 10.11 -7.44 -22.30
CA ASN A 272 10.78 -6.16 -22.60
C ASN A 272 11.39 -5.49 -21.34
N LEU A 273 12.26 -6.21 -20.64
CA LEU A 273 12.85 -5.77 -19.38
C LEU A 273 13.59 -4.43 -19.50
N ALA A 274 14.22 -4.17 -20.66
CA ALA A 274 14.91 -2.92 -20.90
C ALA A 274 13.96 -1.70 -20.88
N ALA A 275 12.84 -1.77 -21.58
CA ALA A 275 11.84 -0.71 -21.55
C ALA A 275 11.20 -0.55 -20.17
N ARG A 276 10.90 -1.69 -19.48
CA ARG A 276 10.36 -1.65 -18.12
C ARG A 276 11.32 -1.02 -17.11
N THR A 277 12.64 -1.13 -17.30
CA THR A 277 13.63 -0.52 -16.41
C THR A 277 13.48 1.01 -16.34
N ARG A 278 12.97 1.67 -17.36
CA ARG A 278 12.63 3.11 -17.32
C ARG A 278 11.61 3.44 -16.22
N ARG A 279 10.75 2.49 -15.85
CA ARG A 279 9.77 2.66 -14.75
C ARG A 279 10.42 2.85 -13.38
N LEU A 280 11.71 2.47 -13.20
CA LEU A 280 12.43 2.75 -11.94
C LEU A 280 12.36 4.21 -11.55
N SER A 281 12.58 5.11 -12.51
CA SER A 281 12.44 6.55 -12.31
C SER A 281 11.03 7.06 -12.66
N GLY A 282 10.38 6.48 -13.68
CA GLY A 282 9.07 6.90 -14.14
C GLY A 282 8.00 6.84 -13.06
N LEU A 283 7.97 5.80 -12.21
CA LEU A 283 7.05 5.70 -11.08
C LEU A 283 7.15 6.88 -10.10
N LEU A 284 8.27 7.58 -10.07
CA LEU A 284 8.48 8.75 -9.24
C LEU A 284 8.32 10.06 -10.03
N LEU A 285 8.84 10.10 -11.28
CA LEU A 285 9.11 11.33 -12.03
C LEU A 285 8.21 11.54 -13.24
N ASP A 286 7.48 10.51 -13.73
CA ASP A 286 6.61 10.69 -14.90
C ASP A 286 5.66 11.87 -14.70
N GLN A 287 5.56 12.75 -15.70
CA GLN A 287 4.78 13.99 -15.61
C GLN A 287 3.29 13.76 -15.30
N GLN A 288 2.71 12.62 -15.71
CA GLN A 288 1.31 12.27 -15.47
C GLN A 288 1.16 11.22 -14.38
N PHE A 289 1.92 10.11 -14.44
CA PHE A 289 1.76 8.93 -13.59
C PHE A 289 2.80 8.82 -12.47
N GLY A 290 3.75 9.75 -12.35
CA GLY A 290 4.71 9.81 -11.25
C GLY A 290 4.08 10.26 -9.93
N LEU A 291 4.76 9.98 -8.83
CA LEU A 291 4.32 10.42 -7.50
C LEU A 291 4.54 11.93 -7.28
N ILE A 292 5.65 12.47 -7.79
CA ILE A 292 6.09 13.86 -7.51
C ILE A 292 5.13 14.92 -8.06
N PRO A 293 4.62 14.84 -9.32
CA PRO A 293 3.76 15.89 -9.86
C PRO A 293 2.51 16.10 -9.01
N TRP A 294 1.96 15.02 -8.46
CA TRP A 294 0.74 15.06 -7.63
C TRP A 294 1.02 15.37 -6.16
N THR A 295 2.12 14.86 -5.63
CA THR A 295 2.51 15.05 -4.23
C THR A 295 4.00 15.31 -4.15
N PRO A 296 4.45 16.57 -4.25
CA PRO A 296 5.88 16.93 -4.29
C PRO A 296 6.69 16.42 -3.09
N ALA A 297 6.04 16.14 -1.97
CA ALA A 297 6.67 15.55 -0.79
C ALA A 297 7.43 14.26 -1.09
N PHE A 298 7.01 13.47 -2.10
CA PHE A 298 7.68 12.23 -2.47
C PHE A 298 9.08 12.41 -3.07
N PHE A 299 9.50 13.63 -3.38
CA PHE A 299 10.92 13.92 -3.64
C PHE A 299 11.81 13.49 -2.45
N ALA A 300 11.28 13.55 -1.22
CA ALA A 300 11.99 13.12 -0.01
C ALA A 300 12.10 11.59 0.14
N LEU A 301 11.45 10.78 -0.71
CA LEU A 301 11.35 9.32 -0.56
C LEU A 301 12.73 8.64 -0.55
N ILE A 302 13.55 8.89 -1.58
CA ILE A 302 14.89 8.29 -1.70
C ILE A 302 15.83 8.80 -0.59
N PRO A 303 15.94 10.13 -0.33
CA PRO A 303 16.68 10.65 0.82
C PRO A 303 16.25 10.02 2.16
N ALA A 304 14.94 9.79 2.37
CA ALA A 304 14.41 9.21 3.59
C ALA A 304 14.87 7.76 3.79
N PHE A 305 14.75 6.92 2.76
CA PHE A 305 15.23 5.54 2.84
C PHE A 305 16.75 5.45 3.03
N ALA A 306 17.53 6.24 2.29
CA ALA A 306 18.98 6.28 2.42
C ALA A 306 19.41 6.73 3.83
N PHE A 307 18.76 7.75 4.39
CA PHE A 307 19.01 8.21 5.74
C PHE A 307 18.66 7.16 6.79
N THR A 308 17.49 6.53 6.69
CA THR A 308 17.06 5.52 7.66
C THR A 308 17.98 4.31 7.68
N LEU A 309 18.43 3.84 6.51
CA LEU A 309 19.42 2.77 6.40
C LEU A 309 20.74 3.14 7.06
N LYS A 310 21.22 4.37 6.86
CA LYS A 310 22.48 4.82 7.45
C LYS A 310 22.41 4.89 8.97
N GLU A 311 21.36 5.48 9.53
CA GLU A 311 21.27 5.80 10.95
C GLU A 311 20.74 4.64 11.81
N ARG A 312 19.85 3.80 11.25
CA ARG A 312 19.10 2.78 12.01
C ARG A 312 18.93 1.48 11.22
N PHE A 313 19.97 1.00 10.56
CA PHE A 313 19.89 -0.15 9.65
C PHE A 313 19.12 -1.34 10.21
N LYS A 314 19.47 -1.79 11.42
CA LYS A 314 18.84 -2.98 12.04
C LYS A 314 17.35 -2.81 12.31
N GLU A 315 16.90 -1.58 12.58
CA GLU A 315 15.52 -1.27 12.92
C GLU A 315 14.67 -1.02 11.68
N THR A 316 15.27 -0.44 10.63
CA THR A 316 14.53 0.07 9.45
C THR A 316 14.73 -0.77 8.19
N PHE A 317 15.62 -1.76 8.22
CA PHE A 317 15.89 -2.62 7.05
C PHE A 317 14.61 -3.26 6.50
N LEU A 318 13.67 -3.66 7.37
CA LEU A 318 12.40 -4.24 6.93
C LEU A 318 11.55 -3.27 6.10
N LEU A 319 11.54 -1.97 6.46
CA LEU A 319 10.83 -0.94 5.69
C LEU A 319 11.40 -0.82 4.28
N VAL A 320 12.73 -0.77 4.19
CA VAL A 320 13.43 -0.64 2.91
C VAL A 320 13.31 -1.91 2.08
N LEU A 321 13.40 -3.08 2.70
CA LEU A 321 13.21 -4.36 2.01
C LEU A 321 11.83 -4.41 1.34
N CYS A 322 10.76 -4.09 2.06
CA CYS A 322 9.41 -4.06 1.50
C CYS A 322 9.29 -3.02 0.36
N ALA A 323 9.88 -1.83 0.55
CA ALA A 323 9.88 -0.80 -0.47
C ALA A 323 10.63 -1.23 -1.74
N VAL A 324 11.83 -1.80 -1.62
CA VAL A 324 12.63 -2.28 -2.76
C VAL A 324 11.92 -3.40 -3.49
N VAL A 325 11.39 -4.40 -2.77
CA VAL A 325 10.67 -5.52 -3.39
C VAL A 325 9.41 -5.01 -4.10
N GLY A 326 8.59 -4.19 -3.46
CA GLY A 326 7.36 -3.68 -4.07
C GLY A 326 7.65 -2.74 -5.25
N TRP A 327 8.69 -1.91 -5.18
CA TRP A 327 9.13 -1.08 -6.31
C TRP A 327 9.64 -1.93 -7.48
N SER A 328 10.35 -3.02 -7.19
CA SER A 328 10.79 -3.98 -8.20
C SER A 328 9.59 -4.66 -8.88
N VAL A 329 8.57 -5.03 -8.12
CA VAL A 329 7.31 -5.58 -8.66
C VAL A 329 6.63 -4.54 -9.56
N ALA A 330 6.51 -3.29 -9.11
CA ALA A 330 5.92 -2.21 -9.90
C ALA A 330 6.71 -1.92 -11.20
N THR A 331 8.03 -2.10 -11.18
CA THR A 331 8.91 -1.85 -12.32
C THR A 331 8.85 -2.98 -13.34
N TRP A 332 9.05 -4.23 -12.92
CA TRP A 332 9.30 -5.35 -13.84
C TRP A 332 8.16 -6.36 -13.95
N VAL A 333 7.29 -6.49 -12.93
CA VAL A 333 6.20 -7.46 -12.91
C VAL A 333 4.88 -6.84 -13.35
N ALA A 334 4.56 -5.62 -12.87
CA ALA A 334 3.33 -4.95 -13.25
C ALA A 334 3.21 -4.82 -14.78
N LEU A 335 2.01 -5.06 -15.31
CA LEU A 335 1.73 -5.08 -16.75
C LEU A 335 2.11 -3.73 -17.39
N THR A 336 1.59 -2.64 -16.86
CA THR A 336 1.85 -1.30 -17.37
C THR A 336 1.96 -0.29 -16.22
N MET A 337 2.61 0.84 -16.47
CA MET A 337 2.65 1.99 -15.57
C MET A 337 1.49 2.95 -15.85
N HIS A 338 1.14 3.12 -17.12
CA HIS A 338 0.07 3.97 -17.60
C HIS A 338 -1.22 3.16 -17.80
N GLY A 339 -2.36 3.81 -17.68
CA GLY A 339 -3.67 3.18 -17.90
C GLY A 339 -4.82 4.07 -17.40
N TRP A 340 -6.03 3.54 -17.45
CA TRP A 340 -7.23 4.26 -17.00
C TRP A 340 -7.45 4.06 -15.49
N TRP A 341 -6.42 4.40 -14.72
CA TRP A 341 -6.42 4.41 -13.26
C TRP A 341 -5.57 5.56 -12.74
N TRP A 342 -5.72 5.87 -11.47
CA TRP A 342 -4.96 6.95 -10.84
C TRP A 342 -3.46 6.62 -10.77
N PRO A 343 -2.59 7.64 -10.94
CA PRO A 343 -1.13 7.52 -10.78
C PRO A 343 -0.69 6.87 -9.48
N GLY A 344 0.42 6.13 -9.52
CA GLY A 344 1.01 5.49 -8.35
C GLY A 344 0.35 4.19 -7.90
N ARG A 345 -0.64 3.63 -8.63
CA ARG A 345 -1.35 2.38 -8.33
C ARG A 345 -0.43 1.29 -7.78
N GLN A 346 0.63 1.01 -8.51
CA GLN A 346 1.52 -0.11 -8.21
C GLN A 346 2.36 0.08 -6.93
N LEU A 347 2.43 1.31 -6.40
CA LEU A 347 3.24 1.66 -5.23
C LEU A 347 2.42 1.80 -3.94
N VAL A 348 1.09 1.95 -4.01
CA VAL A 348 0.22 2.19 -2.85
C VAL A 348 0.50 1.21 -1.71
N VAL A 349 0.69 -0.07 -2.04
CA VAL A 349 0.93 -1.13 -1.04
C VAL A 349 2.16 -0.86 -0.16
N ILE A 350 3.21 -0.26 -0.72
CA ILE A 350 4.47 -0.01 0.00
C ILE A 350 4.60 1.42 0.55
N LEU A 351 3.75 2.35 0.14
CA LEU A 351 3.84 3.74 0.59
C LEU A 351 3.75 3.93 2.11
N PRO A 352 3.03 3.12 2.91
CA PRO A 352 3.12 3.22 4.37
C PRO A 352 4.55 3.10 4.91
N THR A 353 5.42 2.28 4.28
CA THR A 353 6.84 2.15 4.67
C THR A 353 7.63 3.42 4.34
N ALA A 354 7.37 4.01 3.17
CA ALA A 354 7.97 5.28 2.74
C ALA A 354 7.54 6.44 3.66
N ILE A 355 6.26 6.51 4.03
CA ILE A 355 5.71 7.53 4.93
C ILE A 355 6.38 7.45 6.31
N ILE A 356 6.63 6.25 6.84
CA ILE A 356 7.39 6.07 8.09
C ILE A 356 8.83 6.55 7.93
N ALA A 357 9.51 6.20 6.83
CA ALA A 357 10.88 6.67 6.56
C ALA A 357 10.93 8.20 6.44
N MET A 358 9.97 8.81 5.76
CA MET A 358 9.83 10.27 5.64
C MET A 358 9.54 10.93 7.00
N ALA A 359 8.78 10.29 7.89
CA ALA A 359 8.56 10.78 9.24
C ALA A 359 9.85 10.74 10.07
N ILE A 360 10.67 9.70 9.95
CA ILE A 360 12.00 9.60 10.58
C ILE A 360 12.92 10.72 10.07
N LEU A 361 12.93 10.98 8.77
CA LEU A 361 13.70 12.07 8.15
C LEU A 361 13.23 13.45 8.65
N ALA A 362 11.92 13.67 8.68
CA ALA A 362 11.28 14.91 9.15
C ALA A 362 11.57 15.20 10.64
N GLU A 363 11.69 14.16 11.45
CA GLU A 363 12.07 14.29 12.84
C GLU A 363 13.50 14.83 12.99
N LYS A 364 14.40 14.32 12.18
CA LYS A 364 15.82 14.67 12.27
C LYS A 364 16.17 16.02 11.65
N PHE A 365 15.57 16.39 10.54
CA PHE A 365 15.90 17.57 9.77
C PHE A 365 14.73 18.52 9.60
N ARG A 366 14.84 19.74 10.17
CA ARG A 366 13.78 20.77 10.08
C ARG A 366 13.47 21.17 8.64
N ALA A 367 14.47 21.23 7.75
CA ALA A 367 14.25 21.56 6.34
C ALA A 367 13.39 20.49 5.63
N TRP A 368 13.74 19.21 5.80
CA TRP A 368 12.95 18.11 5.27
C TRP A 368 11.55 18.05 5.86
N ARG A 369 11.40 18.36 7.14
CA ARG A 369 10.08 18.43 7.80
C ARG A 369 9.15 19.42 7.10
N TRP A 370 9.62 20.65 6.89
CA TRP A 370 8.82 21.67 6.21
C TRP A 370 8.58 21.33 4.74
N PHE A 371 9.58 20.77 4.05
CA PHE A 371 9.41 20.32 2.67
C PHE A 371 8.33 19.24 2.56
N ILE A 372 8.34 18.22 3.44
CA ILE A 372 7.34 17.15 3.46
C ILE A 372 5.95 17.71 3.80
N TYR A 373 5.85 18.64 4.75
CA TYR A 373 4.56 19.25 5.09
C TYR A 373 4.00 20.07 3.93
N LEU A 374 4.78 20.96 3.36
CA LEU A 374 4.33 21.83 2.26
C LEU A 374 4.04 21.02 0.99
N GLY A 375 4.91 20.07 0.64
CA GLY A 375 4.70 19.20 -0.50
C GLY A 375 3.51 18.24 -0.32
N GLY A 376 3.24 17.78 0.92
CA GLY A 376 2.05 17.01 1.25
C GLY A 376 0.78 17.86 1.20
N ILE A 377 0.81 19.08 1.76
CA ILE A 377 -0.32 20.03 1.65
C ILE A 377 -0.63 20.34 0.19
N SER A 378 0.40 20.55 -0.65
CA SER A 378 0.22 20.71 -2.10
C SER A 378 -0.52 19.51 -2.70
N GLY A 379 -0.17 18.27 -2.29
CA GLY A 379 -0.89 17.07 -2.73
C GLY A 379 -2.35 17.02 -2.25
N VAL A 380 -2.63 17.42 -1.01
CA VAL A 380 -4.01 17.54 -0.51
C VAL A 380 -4.81 18.53 -1.37
N ILE A 381 -4.21 19.70 -1.66
CA ILE A 381 -4.85 20.73 -2.49
C ILE A 381 -5.06 20.19 -3.92
N ALA A 382 -4.07 19.50 -4.50
CA ALA A 382 -4.20 18.88 -5.83
C ALA A 382 -5.40 17.92 -5.89
N TRP A 383 -5.55 17.08 -4.87
CA TRP A 383 -6.70 16.17 -4.78
C TRP A 383 -8.04 16.90 -4.67
N LEU A 384 -8.14 17.85 -3.76
CA LEU A 384 -9.38 18.61 -3.56
C LEU A 384 -9.74 19.45 -4.79
N TRP A 385 -8.74 19.96 -5.50
CA TRP A 385 -8.93 20.69 -6.75
C TRP A 385 -9.50 19.79 -7.84
N LEU A 386 -8.87 18.63 -8.06
CA LEU A 386 -9.37 17.65 -9.03
C LEU A 386 -10.74 17.11 -8.61
N ALA A 387 -10.98 16.87 -7.32
CA ALA A 387 -12.28 16.44 -6.80
C ALA A 387 -13.38 17.48 -7.13
N LEU A 388 -13.06 18.78 -7.02
CA LEU A 388 -13.97 19.85 -7.41
C LEU A 388 -14.21 19.85 -8.93
N GLU A 389 -13.16 19.73 -9.74
CA GLU A 389 -13.30 19.64 -11.21
C GLU A 389 -14.14 18.41 -11.61
N ALA A 390 -13.91 17.26 -10.98
CA ALA A 390 -14.59 16.01 -11.29
C ALA A 390 -16.05 15.97 -10.78
N THR A 391 -16.37 16.64 -9.67
CA THR A 391 -17.75 16.75 -9.17
C THR A 391 -18.58 17.78 -9.94
N THR A 392 -17.91 18.69 -10.65
CA THR A 392 -18.55 19.68 -11.54
C THR A 392 -18.51 19.28 -13.02
N ASP A 393 -18.25 18.02 -13.31
CA ASP A 393 -18.19 17.41 -14.66
C ASP A 393 -17.21 18.11 -15.64
N ARG A 394 -16.21 18.83 -15.11
CA ARG A 394 -15.16 19.48 -15.92
C ARG A 394 -14.05 18.50 -16.29
N ARG A 395 -13.79 17.52 -15.46
CA ARG A 395 -12.77 16.48 -15.62
C ARG A 395 -13.29 15.15 -15.07
N THR A 396 -12.56 14.07 -15.36
CA THR A 396 -12.78 12.76 -14.77
C THR A 396 -11.58 12.39 -13.90
N LEU A 397 -11.74 11.39 -13.02
CA LEU A 397 -10.66 11.02 -12.10
C LEU A 397 -9.55 10.20 -12.74
N VAL A 398 -9.78 9.51 -13.88
CA VAL A 398 -8.81 8.55 -14.42
C VAL A 398 -8.55 8.66 -15.93
N VAL A 399 -9.28 9.50 -16.66
CA VAL A 399 -9.09 9.68 -18.12
C VAL A 399 -8.32 10.94 -18.43
N ASP A 400 -8.81 12.09 -17.98
CA ASP A 400 -8.25 13.42 -18.25
C ASP A 400 -7.81 14.18 -16.99
N PHE A 401 -7.55 13.45 -15.90
CA PHE A 401 -7.07 14.01 -14.62
C PHE A 401 -5.81 14.86 -14.78
N TYR A 402 -4.94 14.53 -15.72
CA TYR A 402 -3.69 15.26 -16.00
C TYR A 402 -3.93 16.61 -16.71
N GLU A 403 -5.12 16.88 -17.20
CA GLU A 403 -5.53 18.18 -17.74
C GLU A 403 -6.09 19.12 -16.66
N THR A 404 -5.97 18.76 -15.38
CA THR A 404 -6.40 19.61 -14.26
C THR A 404 -5.83 21.02 -14.36
N SER A 405 -6.62 22.02 -13.96
CA SER A 405 -6.16 23.41 -13.91
C SER A 405 -5.31 23.75 -12.67
N TYR A 406 -4.93 22.77 -11.86
CA TYR A 406 -4.13 23.00 -10.66
C TYR A 406 -2.72 23.52 -10.97
N PRO A 407 -2.38 24.78 -10.61
CA PRO A 407 -1.17 25.45 -11.13
C PRO A 407 0.15 24.78 -10.75
N ILE A 408 0.25 24.19 -9.52
CA ILE A 408 1.48 23.55 -9.08
C ILE A 408 1.72 22.24 -9.85
N TYR A 409 0.66 21.48 -10.13
CA TYR A 409 0.76 20.29 -10.97
C TYR A 409 1.23 20.67 -12.39
N GLN A 410 0.59 21.66 -13.02
CA GLN A 410 0.96 22.12 -14.35
C GLN A 410 2.44 22.54 -14.43
N ALA A 411 2.88 23.39 -13.50
CA ALA A 411 4.27 23.84 -13.44
C ALA A 411 5.27 22.68 -13.23
N LEU A 412 4.90 21.63 -12.53
CA LEU A 412 5.74 20.44 -12.36
C LEU A 412 5.70 19.54 -13.58
N ALA A 413 4.53 19.33 -14.18
CA ALA A 413 4.37 18.53 -15.39
C ALA A 413 5.20 19.08 -16.55
N ASP A 414 5.29 20.40 -16.70
CA ASP A 414 6.09 21.06 -17.75
C ASP A 414 7.60 20.79 -17.65
N VAL A 415 8.11 20.43 -16.46
CA VAL A 415 9.56 20.23 -16.24
C VAL A 415 9.92 18.78 -15.89
N LEU A 416 8.93 17.92 -15.67
CA LEU A 416 9.11 16.50 -15.42
C LEU A 416 9.17 15.71 -16.74
N PRO A 417 9.84 14.53 -16.77
CA PRO A 417 9.95 13.74 -17.99
C PRO A 417 8.62 13.09 -18.37
N ASP A 418 8.33 13.06 -19.67
CA ASP A 418 7.25 12.27 -20.25
C ASP A 418 7.76 10.84 -20.55
N PHE A 419 7.17 9.86 -19.89
CA PHE A 419 7.50 8.45 -20.14
C PHE A 419 6.57 7.77 -21.16
N THR A 420 5.52 8.46 -21.61
CA THR A 420 4.67 8.00 -22.72
C THR A 420 5.34 8.27 -24.05
N ASP A 421 6.05 9.41 -24.14
CA ASP A 421 6.88 9.80 -25.28
C ASP A 421 8.31 10.10 -24.82
N PHE A 422 9.09 9.03 -24.62
CA PHE A 422 10.42 9.11 -24.01
C PHE A 422 11.49 9.50 -25.04
N GLU A 423 11.40 10.73 -25.52
CA GLU A 423 12.35 11.36 -26.41
C GLU A 423 13.60 11.92 -25.70
N GLN A 424 14.48 12.59 -26.44
CA GLN A 424 15.72 13.16 -25.91
C GLN A 424 15.47 14.21 -24.81
N SER A 425 14.43 15.02 -24.95
CA SER A 425 14.00 16.01 -23.94
C SER A 425 13.60 15.36 -22.63
N ALA A 426 12.80 14.30 -22.69
CA ALA A 426 12.38 13.51 -21.52
C ALA A 426 13.60 12.82 -20.86
N LEU A 427 14.54 12.30 -21.65
CA LEU A 427 15.78 11.74 -21.12
C LEU A 427 16.59 12.79 -20.35
N LEU A 428 16.77 13.99 -20.92
CA LEU A 428 17.51 15.08 -20.27
C LEU A 428 16.83 15.50 -18.96
N SER A 429 15.51 15.72 -18.98
CA SER A 429 14.73 16.02 -17.77
C SER A 429 14.90 14.93 -16.72
N ASN A 430 14.78 13.65 -17.09
CA ASN A 430 14.97 12.52 -16.18
C ASN A 430 16.36 12.54 -15.52
N VAL A 431 17.43 12.80 -16.28
CA VAL A 431 18.80 12.89 -15.76
C VAL A 431 18.94 14.05 -14.77
N ILE A 432 18.37 15.22 -15.07
CA ILE A 432 18.40 16.40 -14.20
C ILE A 432 17.72 16.08 -12.87
N TRP A 433 16.51 15.53 -12.89
CA TRP A 433 15.77 15.20 -11.69
C TRP A 433 16.44 14.10 -10.85
N LEU A 434 16.96 13.03 -11.48
CA LEU A 434 17.72 12.00 -10.79
C LEU A 434 18.99 12.54 -10.14
N THR A 435 19.69 13.47 -10.84
CA THR A 435 20.86 14.15 -10.28
C THR A 435 20.47 15.00 -9.06
N GLY A 436 19.37 15.74 -9.14
CA GLY A 436 18.83 16.51 -8.01
C GLY A 436 18.52 15.63 -6.80
N ILE A 437 17.85 14.49 -7.01
CA ILE A 437 17.54 13.51 -5.96
C ILE A 437 18.84 12.91 -5.38
N ALA A 438 19.81 12.56 -6.22
CA ALA A 438 21.09 12.01 -5.77
C ALA A 438 21.86 13.02 -4.91
N VAL A 439 21.96 14.28 -5.36
CA VAL A 439 22.60 15.37 -4.60
C VAL A 439 21.89 15.58 -3.26
N ALA A 440 20.56 15.69 -3.25
CA ALA A 440 19.78 15.83 -2.04
C ALA A 440 20.00 14.65 -1.06
N THR A 441 20.10 13.43 -1.61
CA THR A 441 20.38 12.22 -0.83
C THR A 441 21.80 12.27 -0.22
N ILE A 442 22.81 12.58 -1.03
CA ILE A 442 24.21 12.68 -0.57
C ILE A 442 24.32 13.74 0.53
N LEU A 443 23.78 14.95 0.30
CA LEU A 443 23.78 16.01 1.31
C LEU A 443 23.07 15.59 2.61
N THR A 444 22.01 14.82 2.51
CA THR A 444 21.28 14.33 3.67
C THR A 444 22.09 13.31 4.48
N ILE A 445 22.69 12.33 3.81
CA ILE A 445 23.46 11.29 4.49
C ILE A 445 24.85 11.76 4.94
N THR A 446 25.47 12.75 4.30
CA THR A 446 26.79 13.29 4.70
C THR A 446 26.70 14.31 5.82
N ARG A 447 25.54 14.92 6.03
CA ARG A 447 25.34 15.91 7.09
C ARG A 447 25.60 15.28 8.45
N LYS A 448 26.59 15.83 9.19
CA LYS A 448 26.87 15.39 10.56
C LYS A 448 25.65 15.68 11.43
N THR A 449 24.96 14.65 11.87
CA THR A 449 23.92 14.77 12.88
C THR A 449 24.62 14.96 14.23
N LYS A 450 24.37 16.09 14.94
CA LYS A 450 24.74 16.18 16.35
C LYS A 450 24.05 15.02 17.04
N VAL A 451 24.85 14.07 17.54
CA VAL A 451 24.37 12.95 18.33
C VAL A 451 23.71 13.56 19.57
N GLN A 452 22.39 13.64 19.58
CA GLN A 452 21.70 13.73 20.86
C GLN A 452 22.02 12.43 21.57
N LYS A 453 22.87 12.48 22.58
CA LYS A 453 23.13 11.36 23.48
C LYS A 453 21.76 10.83 23.90
N GLY A 454 21.46 9.63 23.43
CA GLY A 454 20.14 9.06 23.50
C GLY A 454 19.61 8.99 24.91
N LEU A 455 18.33 9.24 25.05
CA LEU A 455 17.55 8.61 26.08
C LEU A 455 17.88 7.11 26.10
N PRO A 456 18.15 6.50 27.25
CA PRO A 456 18.50 5.10 27.29
C PRO A 456 17.38 4.28 26.64
N LEU A 457 17.76 3.47 25.65
CA LEU A 457 16.90 2.41 25.13
C LEU A 457 16.38 1.63 26.33
N VAL A 458 15.08 1.57 26.52
CA VAL A 458 14.48 0.62 27.45
C VAL A 458 14.82 -0.76 26.90
N ARG A 459 15.96 -1.29 27.32
CA ARG A 459 16.31 -2.69 27.12
C ARG A 459 15.32 -3.48 27.97
N TYR A 460 14.37 -4.13 27.33
CA TYR A 460 13.68 -5.23 27.97
C TYR A 460 14.70 -6.37 28.16
N GLU A 461 15.40 -6.34 29.28
CA GLU A 461 16.16 -7.50 29.73
C GLU A 461 15.14 -8.58 30.10
N THR A 462 15.08 -9.60 29.26
CA THR A 462 14.50 -10.90 29.63
C THR A 462 15.34 -11.47 30.76
N ARG A 463 14.96 -11.21 31.98
CA ARG A 463 15.54 -11.90 33.15
C ARG A 463 15.10 -13.35 33.10
N THR A 464 15.91 -14.20 32.51
CA THR A 464 15.86 -15.64 32.70
C THR A 464 16.31 -15.90 34.14
N GLN A 465 15.38 -16.02 35.08
CA GLN A 465 15.68 -16.53 36.39
C GLN A 465 15.89 -18.04 36.26
N THR A 466 17.15 -18.45 36.27
CA THR A 466 17.55 -19.82 36.51
C THR A 466 17.37 -20.07 38.02
N LEU A 467 16.28 -20.72 38.41
CA LEU A 467 16.06 -21.24 39.73
C LEU A 467 17.06 -22.39 39.95
N LYS A 468 18.20 -22.12 40.62
CA LYS A 468 19.00 -23.14 41.30
C LYS A 468 18.29 -23.46 42.63
N ILE A 469 17.63 -24.60 42.67
CA ILE A 469 17.17 -25.20 43.91
C ILE A 469 18.39 -25.81 44.60
N GLN A 470 18.98 -25.11 45.57
CA GLN A 470 19.79 -25.70 46.61
C GLN A 470 18.94 -25.67 47.88
N GLY A 471 18.69 -26.88 48.41
CA GLY A 471 17.98 -27.04 49.68
C GLY A 471 18.72 -26.41 50.83
N THR A 472 18.01 -25.67 51.61
CA THR A 472 17.89 -25.70 53.06
C THR A 472 17.16 -24.44 53.58
N LYS A 473 16.35 -24.67 54.59
CA LYS A 473 15.47 -23.77 55.34
C LYS A 473 15.99 -22.32 55.47
N SER A 474 15.22 -21.30 55.01
CA SER A 474 14.86 -20.14 55.83
C SER A 474 14.04 -19.10 55.04
N LYS A 475 12.91 -18.73 55.64
CA LYS A 475 12.11 -17.50 55.56
C LYS A 475 12.05 -16.69 54.26
N LEU A 476 10.88 -16.83 53.59
CA LEU A 476 10.36 -15.89 52.59
C LEU A 476 10.24 -14.48 53.23
N LYS A 477 10.93 -13.50 52.64
CA LYS A 477 10.63 -12.09 52.79
C LYS A 477 10.17 -11.58 51.40
N ILE A 478 8.86 -11.34 51.26
CA ILE A 478 8.29 -10.69 50.11
C ILE A 478 8.45 -9.19 50.29
N SER A 479 9.29 -8.52 49.48
CA SER A 479 9.30 -7.06 49.38
C SER A 479 8.49 -6.65 48.16
N LYS A 480 7.36 -6.01 48.39
CA LYS A 480 6.62 -5.22 47.42
C LYS A 480 7.47 -4.01 47.04
N GLN A 481 7.85 -3.88 45.77
CA GLN A 481 8.31 -2.60 45.23
C GLN A 481 7.16 -1.88 44.58
N VAL A 482 6.88 -0.71 45.10
CA VAL A 482 5.92 0.30 44.68
C VAL A 482 6.40 0.88 43.36
N PHE A 483 5.47 0.99 42.39
CA PHE A 483 5.65 1.81 41.20
C PHE A 483 5.49 3.27 41.59
N GLU A 484 6.55 4.06 41.43
CA GLU A 484 6.44 5.50 41.33
C GLU A 484 6.48 5.94 39.86
N GLU A 485 5.45 6.69 39.50
CA GLU A 485 5.31 7.43 38.25
C GLU A 485 6.21 8.69 38.27
N HIS A 486 6.87 8.91 37.14
CA HIS A 486 7.17 10.26 36.66
C HIS A 486 6.98 10.36 35.16
#